data_a5c2d75baffbb77901c7a4e9874ddbbd
#
_entry.id   a5c2d75baffbb77901c7a4e9874ddbbd
#
_cell.length_a   1.000
_cell.length_b   1.000
_cell.length_c   1.000
_cell.angle_alpha   90.00
_cell.angle_beta   90.00
_cell.angle_gamma   90.00
#
_symmetry.space_group_name_H-M   'P 1'
#
loop_
_entity.id
_entity.type
_entity.pdbx_description
1 polymer ?
#
loop_
_entity_poly.entity_id
_entity_poly.type
_entity_poly.pdbx_seq_one_letter_code
_entity_poly.pdbx_strand_id
1 'polypeptide(L)'
;MCIRDSMYDNNFALRISKLRTQKGVSARDMSLSIGQNAGYINNIETGKALPSMTSFFYICEYLDITPQEFFDADAEQPKELSKLISDLKKLNKRQLENIADIVNDLANGNRR
;
A
#
# COMPACT_ATOMS: atom_id res chain seq x y z
N MET A 1 -9.55 27.25 -7.59
CA MET A 1 -8.51 26.22 -7.52
C MET A 1 -8.58 25.48 -6.21
N CYS A 2 -8.45 24.21 -6.24
CA CYS A 2 -8.49 23.41 -5.03
C CYS A 2 -7.17 22.71 -4.82
N ILE A 3 -6.42 23.17 -3.86
CA ILE A 3 -5.14 22.58 -3.52
C ILE A 3 -5.30 21.11 -3.19
N ARG A 4 -6.38 20.77 -2.50
CA ARG A 4 -6.63 19.39 -2.08
C ARG A 4 -6.88 18.45 -3.24
N ASP A 5 -7.31 18.95 -4.40
CA ASP A 5 -7.56 18.10 -5.55
C ASP A 5 -6.29 17.51 -6.12
N SER A 6 -5.18 18.21 -5.98
CA SER A 6 -3.99 17.83 -6.70
C SER A 6 -3.17 16.79 -5.98
N MET A 7 -3.09 16.84 -4.65
CA MET A 7 -2.17 15.98 -3.92
C MET A 7 -2.82 14.67 -3.48
N TYR A 8 -3.89 14.76 -2.73
CA TYR A 8 -4.47 13.57 -2.11
C TYR A 8 -5.24 12.72 -3.11
N ASP A 9 -6.01 13.37 -3.98
CA ASP A 9 -6.79 12.64 -4.98
C ASP A 9 -5.89 11.93 -5.98
N ASN A 10 -4.84 12.61 -6.44
CA ASN A 10 -3.91 11.99 -7.38
C ASN A 10 -3.14 10.86 -6.74
N ASN A 11 -2.73 11.02 -5.50
CA ASN A 11 -2.02 9.96 -4.79
C ASN A 11 -2.90 8.74 -4.60
N PHE A 12 -4.18 8.96 -4.29
CA PHE A 12 -5.11 7.87 -4.15
C PHE A 12 -5.28 7.11 -5.47
N ALA A 13 -5.49 7.84 -6.56
CA ALA A 13 -5.66 7.25 -7.88
C ALA A 13 -4.43 6.43 -8.29
N LEU A 14 -3.25 6.99 -8.09
CA LEU A 14 -2.01 6.29 -8.41
C LEU A 14 -1.82 5.04 -7.56
N ARG A 15 -2.18 5.12 -6.30
CA ARG A 15 -2.06 3.98 -5.39
C ARG A 15 -2.94 2.83 -5.82
N ILE A 16 -4.19 3.13 -6.18
CA ILE A 16 -5.13 2.12 -6.69
C ILE A 16 -4.57 1.46 -7.94
N SER A 17 -4.09 2.27 -8.88
CA SER A 17 -3.55 1.76 -10.14
C SER A 17 -2.35 0.86 -9.90
N LYS A 18 -1.47 1.27 -9.01
CA LYS A 18 -0.27 0.51 -8.69
C LYS A 18 -0.60 -0.84 -8.06
N LEU A 19 -1.48 -0.83 -7.07
CA LEU A 19 -1.86 -2.06 -6.39
C LEU A 19 -2.59 -3.02 -7.33
N ARG A 20 -3.46 -2.47 -8.18
CA ARG A 20 -4.17 -3.28 -9.17
C ARG A 20 -3.18 -3.93 -10.14
N THR A 21 -2.24 -3.15 -10.63
CA THR A 21 -1.24 -3.64 -11.57
C THR A 21 -0.38 -4.73 -10.93
N GLN A 22 -0.01 -4.54 -9.67
CA GLN A 22 0.76 -5.54 -8.94
C GLN A 22 0.00 -6.85 -8.78
N LYS A 23 -1.33 -6.75 -8.61
CA LYS A 23 -2.16 -7.95 -8.52
C LYS A 23 -2.34 -8.62 -9.88
N GLY A 24 -2.14 -7.88 -10.95
CA GLY A 24 -2.22 -8.43 -12.30
C GLY A 24 -3.63 -8.54 -12.84
N VAL A 25 -4.53 -7.67 -12.41
CA VAL A 25 -5.92 -7.68 -12.87
C VAL A 25 -6.25 -6.40 -13.60
N SER A 26 -7.23 -6.46 -14.50
CA SER A 26 -7.70 -5.27 -15.21
C SER A 26 -8.60 -4.44 -14.30
N ALA A 27 -8.73 -3.15 -14.66
CA ALA A 27 -9.66 -2.27 -13.93
C ALA A 27 -11.10 -2.80 -14.03
N ARG A 28 -11.45 -3.33 -15.18
CA ARG A 28 -12.78 -3.92 -15.39
C ARG A 28 -13.00 -5.12 -14.48
N ASP A 29 -12.06 -6.04 -14.45
CA ASP A 29 -12.19 -7.25 -13.62
C ASP A 29 -12.32 -6.88 -12.15
N MET A 30 -11.50 -5.96 -11.70
CA MET A 30 -11.54 -5.51 -10.32
C MET A 30 -12.89 -4.87 -10.00
N SER A 31 -13.39 -4.01 -10.91
CA SER A 31 -14.68 -3.35 -10.73
C SER A 31 -15.79 -4.35 -10.53
N LEU A 32 -15.86 -5.33 -11.41
CA LEU A 32 -16.90 -6.35 -11.34
C LEU A 32 -16.76 -7.23 -10.11
N SER A 33 -15.54 -7.55 -9.74
CA SER A 33 -15.27 -8.41 -8.58
C SER A 33 -15.72 -7.79 -7.26
N ILE A 34 -15.70 -6.46 -7.16
CA ILE A 34 -16.14 -5.79 -5.94
C ILE A 34 -17.61 -5.36 -6.03
N GLY A 35 -18.34 -5.86 -7.03
CA GLY A 35 -19.76 -5.62 -7.15
C GLY A 35 -20.14 -4.30 -7.77
N GLN A 36 -19.24 -3.67 -8.52
CA GLN A 36 -19.49 -2.39 -9.16
C GLN A 36 -19.61 -2.55 -10.66
N ASN A 37 -19.99 -1.46 -11.34
CA ASN A 37 -20.04 -1.50 -12.80
C ASN A 37 -18.63 -1.52 -13.39
N ALA A 38 -18.54 -1.86 -14.68
CA ALA A 38 -17.25 -2.13 -15.32
C ALA A 38 -16.30 -0.94 -15.35
N GLY A 39 -16.81 0.27 -15.29
CA GLY A 39 -15.97 1.49 -15.35
C GLY A 39 -15.61 2.06 -13.99
N TYR A 40 -16.01 1.41 -12.93
CA TYR A 40 -15.87 1.97 -11.58
C TYR A 40 -14.43 2.28 -11.20
N ILE A 41 -13.55 1.31 -11.32
CA ILE A 41 -12.14 1.49 -10.93
C ILE A 41 -11.45 2.46 -11.87
N ASN A 42 -11.75 2.39 -13.18
CA ASN A 42 -11.16 3.34 -14.12
C ASN A 42 -11.52 4.78 -13.76
N ASN A 43 -12.76 5.03 -13.33
CA ASN A 43 -13.16 6.36 -12.91
C ASN A 43 -12.37 6.84 -11.70
N ILE A 44 -12.04 5.94 -10.79
CA ILE A 44 -11.20 6.29 -9.64
C ILE A 44 -9.77 6.58 -10.09
N GLU A 45 -9.22 5.73 -10.95
CA GLU A 45 -7.83 5.87 -11.39
C GLU A 45 -7.61 7.10 -12.27
N THR A 46 -8.66 7.57 -12.94
CA THR A 46 -8.55 8.79 -13.74
C THR A 46 -8.92 10.05 -12.98
N GLY A 47 -9.21 9.93 -11.69
CA GLY A 47 -9.50 11.07 -10.84
C GLY A 47 -10.92 11.59 -10.94
N LYS A 48 -11.81 10.87 -11.59
CA LYS A 48 -13.19 11.32 -11.79
C LYS A 48 -14.08 11.05 -10.59
N ALA A 49 -13.68 10.12 -9.73
CA ALA A 49 -14.49 9.73 -8.59
C ALA A 49 -13.64 9.19 -7.48
N LEU A 50 -14.16 9.22 -6.27
CA LEU A 50 -13.58 8.56 -5.11
C LEU A 50 -14.58 7.54 -4.59
N PRO A 51 -14.12 6.43 -4.02
CA PRO A 51 -15.05 5.44 -3.49
C PRO A 51 -15.64 5.91 -2.16
N SER A 52 -16.81 5.37 -1.82
CA SER A 52 -17.31 5.49 -0.46
C SER A 52 -16.42 4.67 0.47
N MET A 53 -16.54 4.90 1.78
CA MET A 53 -15.76 4.11 2.73
C MET A 53 -16.09 2.63 2.64
N THR A 54 -17.36 2.29 2.46
CA THR A 54 -17.75 0.89 2.31
C THR A 54 -17.08 0.26 1.10
N SER A 55 -17.11 0.96 -0.02
CA SER A 55 -16.47 0.46 -1.25
C SER A 55 -14.96 0.39 -1.08
N PHE A 56 -14.38 1.34 -0.38
CA PHE A 56 -12.95 1.32 -0.11
C PHE A 56 -12.55 0.07 0.69
N PHE A 57 -13.34 -0.31 1.67
CA PHE A 57 -13.04 -1.53 2.43
C PHE A 57 -13.11 -2.78 1.53
N TYR A 58 -14.07 -2.82 0.61
CA TYR A 58 -14.14 -3.92 -0.36
C TYR A 58 -12.91 -3.93 -1.27
N ILE A 59 -12.44 -2.75 -1.67
CA ILE A 59 -11.22 -2.64 -2.48
C ILE A 59 -10.03 -3.22 -1.73
N CYS A 60 -9.87 -2.85 -0.48
CA CYS A 60 -8.77 -3.37 0.35
C CYS A 60 -8.86 -4.89 0.51
N GLU A 61 -10.06 -5.40 0.74
CA GLU A 61 -10.30 -6.83 0.85
C GLU A 61 -9.90 -7.55 -0.44
N TYR A 62 -10.32 -7.00 -1.56
CA TYR A 62 -10.01 -7.58 -2.86
C TYR A 62 -8.51 -7.59 -3.12
N LEU A 63 -7.83 -6.51 -2.75
CA LEU A 63 -6.38 -6.38 -2.92
C LEU A 63 -5.59 -7.12 -1.85
N ASP A 64 -6.28 -7.66 -0.86
CA ASP A 64 -5.66 -8.43 0.22
C ASP A 64 -4.69 -7.59 1.05
N ILE A 65 -5.07 -6.35 1.32
CA ILE A 65 -4.28 -5.43 2.15
C ILE A 65 -5.21 -4.78 3.17
N THR A 66 -4.61 -4.22 4.22
CA THR A 66 -5.36 -3.43 5.18
C THR A 66 -5.47 -1.99 4.70
N PRO A 67 -6.47 -1.23 5.19
CA PRO A 67 -6.51 0.20 4.90
C PRO A 67 -5.24 0.94 5.31
N GLN A 68 -4.62 0.52 6.40
CA GLN A 68 -3.36 1.11 6.84
C GLN A 68 -2.26 0.90 5.80
N GLU A 69 -2.14 -0.33 5.30
CA GLU A 69 -1.16 -0.64 4.27
C GLU A 69 -1.44 0.12 2.99
N PHE A 70 -2.71 0.34 2.68
CA PHE A 70 -3.07 1.09 1.49
C PHE A 70 -2.49 2.51 1.53
N PHE A 71 -2.56 3.16 2.69
CA PHE A 71 -2.10 4.54 2.82
C PHE A 71 -0.63 4.67 3.20
N ASP A 72 0.07 3.57 3.35
CA ASP A 72 1.48 3.59 3.68
C ASP A 72 2.28 3.82 2.40
N ALA A 73 2.60 5.08 2.14
CA ALA A 73 3.30 5.46 0.92
C ALA A 73 4.72 4.91 0.87
N ASP A 74 5.27 4.58 2.01
CA ASP A 74 6.61 4.00 2.10
C ASP A 74 6.58 2.49 1.96
N ALA A 75 5.40 1.93 1.68
CA ALA A 75 5.22 0.50 1.56
C ALA A 75 5.79 -0.08 0.28
N GLU A 76 6.55 0.70 -0.49
CA GLU A 76 7.31 0.13 -1.58
C GLU A 76 8.56 -0.53 -1.02
N GLN A 77 8.33 -1.39 -0.07
CA GLN A 77 9.40 -2.17 0.51
C GLN A 77 9.67 -3.38 -0.35
N PRO A 78 10.94 -3.72 -0.56
CA PRO A 78 11.24 -5.00 -1.17
C PRO A 78 10.63 -6.12 -0.34
N LYS A 79 10.32 -7.23 -0.99
CA LYS A 79 9.79 -8.38 -0.28
C LYS A 79 10.73 -8.85 0.83
N GLU A 80 12.02 -8.70 0.60
CA GLU A 80 13.03 -9.06 1.58
C GLU A 80 12.88 -8.26 2.87
N LEU A 81 12.59 -6.97 2.74
CA LEU A 81 12.41 -6.14 3.91
C LEU A 81 11.13 -6.50 4.66
N SER A 82 10.05 -6.73 3.93
CA SER A 82 8.78 -7.15 4.54
C SER A 82 8.93 -8.46 5.30
N LYS A 83 9.63 -9.42 4.71
CA LYS A 83 9.88 -10.70 5.36
C LYS A 83 10.74 -10.51 6.60
N LEU A 84 11.75 -9.68 6.51
CA LEU A 84 12.62 -9.41 7.64
C LEU A 84 11.84 -8.80 8.81
N ILE A 85 10.99 -7.84 8.53
CA ILE A 85 10.15 -7.23 9.57
C ILE A 85 9.26 -8.28 10.23
N SER A 86 8.66 -9.14 9.42
CA SER A 86 7.82 -10.22 9.92
C SER A 86 8.59 -11.14 10.86
N ASP A 87 9.81 -11.49 10.46
CA ASP A 87 10.65 -12.37 11.28
C ASP A 87 11.11 -11.67 12.55
N LEU A 88 11.41 -10.37 12.47
CA LEU A 88 11.83 -9.61 13.65
C LEU A 88 10.75 -9.59 14.72
N LYS A 89 9.49 -9.60 14.32
CA LYS A 89 8.38 -9.60 15.27
C LYS A 89 8.28 -10.88 16.07
N LYS A 90 8.94 -11.94 15.63
CA LYS A 90 8.95 -13.23 16.32
C LYS A 90 10.05 -13.36 17.36
N LEU A 91 10.97 -12.42 17.39
CA LEU A 91 12.12 -12.47 18.29
C LEU A 91 11.74 -12.05 19.70
N ASN A 92 12.46 -12.60 20.68
CA ASN A 92 12.32 -12.13 22.05
C ASN A 92 13.08 -10.81 22.23
N LYS A 93 12.91 -10.19 23.37
CA LYS A 93 13.47 -8.86 23.64
C LYS A 93 15.00 -8.85 23.49
N ARG A 94 15.68 -9.86 24.04
CA ARG A 94 17.13 -9.92 23.99
C ARG A 94 17.64 -10.04 22.56
N GLN A 95 17.01 -10.92 21.79
CA GLN A 95 17.38 -11.13 20.40
C GLN A 95 17.15 -9.87 19.58
N LEU A 96 16.03 -9.20 19.81
CA LEU A 96 15.72 -7.97 19.09
C LEU A 96 16.72 -6.87 19.40
N GLU A 97 17.12 -6.75 20.66
CA GLU A 97 18.14 -5.77 21.05
C GLU A 97 19.48 -6.04 20.37
N ASN A 98 19.87 -7.30 20.30
CA ASN A 98 21.11 -7.67 19.62
C ASN A 98 21.08 -7.31 18.14
N ILE A 99 19.97 -7.59 17.49
CA ILE A 99 19.81 -7.25 16.07
C ILE A 99 19.80 -5.73 15.89
N ALA A 100 19.13 -5.03 16.78
CA ALA A 100 19.06 -3.56 16.72
C ALA A 100 20.45 -2.94 16.81
N ASP A 101 21.31 -3.48 17.65
CA ASP A 101 22.68 -3.00 17.76
C ASP A 101 23.45 -3.17 16.46
N ILE A 102 23.30 -4.32 15.82
CA ILE A 102 23.96 -4.59 14.55
C ILE A 102 23.46 -3.63 13.47
N VAL A 103 22.13 -3.47 13.40
CA VAL A 103 21.52 -2.59 12.38
C VAL A 103 21.97 -1.15 12.61
N ASN A 104 21.99 -0.71 13.87
CA ASN A 104 22.40 0.64 14.19
C ASN A 104 23.85 0.90 13.77
N ASP A 105 24.72 -0.06 14.02
CA ASP A 105 26.11 0.01 13.63
C ASP A 105 26.26 0.16 12.11
N LEU A 106 25.58 -0.71 11.38
CA LEU A 106 25.65 -0.69 9.93
C LEU A 106 25.07 0.59 9.33
N ALA A 107 23.92 1.04 9.86
CA ALA A 107 23.28 2.23 9.35
C ALA A 107 24.13 3.48 9.59
N ASN A 108 24.75 3.58 10.76
CA ASN A 108 25.58 4.73 11.09
C ASN A 108 26.96 4.66 10.43
N GLY A 109 27.49 3.47 10.29
CA GLY A 109 28.76 3.28 9.59
C GLY A 109 28.70 3.69 8.14
N ASN A 110 27.55 3.54 7.51
CA ASN A 110 27.37 3.88 6.09
C ASN A 110 27.39 5.38 5.82
N ARG A 111 27.40 6.19 6.86
CA ARG A 111 27.40 7.65 6.71
C ARG A 111 28.80 8.25 6.56
N ARG A 112 29.82 7.44 6.67
CA ARG A 112 31.19 7.94 6.59
C ARG A 112 31.70 8.02 5.17
#